data_b8e621f0c96fa2eb81a379bcea68441d
#
_entry.id   b8e621f0c96fa2eb81a379bcea68441d
#
_cell.length_a   1.000
_cell.length_b   1.000
_cell.length_c   1.000
_cell.angle_alpha   90.00
_cell.angle_beta   90.00
_cell.angle_gamma   90.00
#
_symmetry.space_group_name_H-M   'P 1'
#
loop_
_entity.id
_entity.type
_entity.pdbx_description
1 polymer ?
#
loop_
_entity_poly.entity_id
_entity_poly.type
_entity_poly.pdbx_seq_one_letter_code
_entity_poly.pdbx_strand_id
1 'polypeptide(L)'
;MTGTQSAVSIWFDNFKKEFALNFIKGAKWKWLVNGLSVTIQIAVAAVVIGIVLGALVAVVRTSYEGNKEELQGFKGSLLKFGNGLCSFYLTVIRGTPVVVQLMIMYYIIFASSTNGQLIATVSFGINSGAYVAEIF
;
A
#
# COMPACT_ATOMS: atom_id res chain seq x y z
N MET A 1 35.26 1.82 49.01
CA MET A 1 34.97 2.86 48.02
C MET A 1 34.21 2.24 46.88
N THR A 2 32.90 2.23 46.99
CA THR A 2 32.00 1.70 45.96
C THR A 2 31.77 2.79 44.92
N GLY A 3 32.41 2.60 43.75
CA GLY A 3 32.27 3.54 42.65
C GLY A 3 30.82 3.68 42.23
N THR A 4 30.34 4.89 42.30
CA THR A 4 29.09 5.31 41.70
C THR A 4 29.14 5.01 40.19
N GLN A 5 28.59 3.85 39.84
CA GLN A 5 28.32 3.61 38.42
C GLN A 5 27.35 4.72 37.99
N SER A 6 27.78 5.50 37.03
CA SER A 6 26.94 6.61 36.56
C SER A 6 25.63 6.05 36.02
N ALA A 7 24.51 6.76 36.24
CA ALA A 7 23.19 6.36 35.75
C ALA A 7 23.21 5.98 34.25
N VAL A 8 24.12 6.59 33.51
CA VAL A 8 24.36 6.33 32.10
C VAL A 8 24.93 4.92 31.85
N SER A 9 25.90 4.45 32.67
CA SER A 9 26.47 3.11 32.48
C SER A 9 25.45 2.02 32.81
N ILE A 10 24.64 2.22 33.85
CA ILE A 10 23.54 1.31 34.21
C ILE A 10 22.50 1.24 33.10
N TRP A 11 22.17 2.40 32.49
CA TRP A 11 21.24 2.46 31.36
C TRP A 11 21.81 1.72 30.13
N PHE A 12 23.11 1.92 29.81
CA PHE A 12 23.74 1.21 28.70
C PHE A 12 23.83 -0.32 28.93
N ASP A 13 24.09 -0.75 30.15
CA ASP A 13 24.16 -2.18 30.46
C ASP A 13 22.74 -2.82 30.40
N ASN A 14 21.72 -2.12 30.89
CA ASN A 14 20.36 -2.56 30.76
C ASN A 14 19.91 -2.58 29.28
N PHE A 15 20.24 -1.56 28.52
CA PHE A 15 19.93 -1.53 27.08
C PHE A 15 20.58 -2.68 26.33
N LYS A 16 21.88 -2.95 26.57
CA LYS A 16 22.60 -4.09 25.97
C LYS A 16 21.96 -5.43 26.36
N LYS A 17 21.55 -5.56 27.61
CA LYS A 17 20.93 -6.75 28.15
C LYS A 17 19.55 -7.01 27.53
N GLU A 18 18.73 -5.98 27.48
CA GLU A 18 17.43 -6.03 26.83
C GLU A 18 17.53 -6.28 25.32
N PHE A 19 18.49 -5.63 24.67
CA PHE A 19 18.75 -5.84 23.25
C PHE A 19 19.20 -7.28 22.98
N ALA A 20 20.13 -7.80 23.76
CA ALA A 20 20.59 -9.18 23.63
C ALA A 20 19.50 -10.20 23.93
N LEU A 21 18.66 -9.95 24.93
CA LEU A 21 17.52 -10.81 25.28
C LEU A 21 16.44 -10.81 24.19
N ASN A 22 16.16 -9.66 23.64
CA ASN A 22 15.08 -9.50 22.67
C ASN A 22 15.51 -9.91 21.26
N PHE A 23 16.74 -9.66 20.85
CA PHE A 23 17.24 -9.96 19.51
C PHE A 23 17.99 -11.28 19.39
N ILE A 24 18.81 -11.66 20.39
CA ILE A 24 19.73 -12.79 20.24
C ILE A 24 19.17 -14.06 20.90
N LYS A 25 18.80 -14.00 22.19
CA LYS A 25 18.43 -15.20 22.97
C LYS A 25 17.05 -15.77 22.63
N GLY A 26 16.12 -14.96 22.14
CA GLY A 26 14.76 -15.40 21.79
C GLY A 26 14.56 -15.80 20.33
N ALA A 27 15.62 -15.80 19.48
CA ALA A 27 15.53 -15.95 18.03
C ALA A 27 14.46 -15.03 17.39
N LYS A 28 14.11 -13.95 18.07
CA LYS A 28 13.08 -12.99 17.62
C LYS A 28 13.48 -12.29 16.33
N TRP A 29 14.78 -12.24 16.03
CA TRP A 29 15.25 -11.74 14.73
C TRP A 29 14.68 -12.54 13.55
N LYS A 30 14.35 -13.84 13.73
CA LYS A 30 13.69 -14.66 12.70
C LYS A 30 12.30 -14.13 12.38
N TRP A 31 11.58 -13.66 13.39
CA TRP A 31 10.25 -13.03 13.20
C TRP A 31 10.35 -11.71 12.45
N LEU A 32 11.41 -10.92 12.72
CA LEU A 32 11.69 -9.68 12.00
C LEU A 32 12.02 -9.94 10.53
N VAL A 33 12.90 -10.92 10.25
CA VAL A 33 13.26 -11.30 8.88
C VAL A 33 12.04 -11.84 8.13
N ASN A 34 11.23 -12.67 8.79
CA ASN A 34 10.01 -13.20 8.18
C ASN A 34 9.00 -12.07 7.89
N GLY A 35 8.79 -11.17 8.84
CA GLY A 35 7.94 -10.00 8.64
C GLY A 35 8.43 -9.08 7.52
N LEU A 36 9.75 -8.86 7.44
CA LEU A 36 10.36 -8.09 6.35
C LEU A 36 10.14 -8.78 4.99
N SER A 37 10.32 -10.10 4.92
CA SER A 37 10.06 -10.87 3.70
C SER A 37 8.62 -10.72 3.22
N VAL A 38 7.65 -10.85 4.13
CA VAL A 38 6.23 -10.66 3.85
C VAL A 38 5.96 -9.23 3.36
N THR A 39 6.55 -8.24 4.00
CA THR A 39 6.38 -6.83 3.60
C THR A 39 6.91 -6.57 2.19
N ILE A 40 8.09 -7.12 1.86
CA ILE A 40 8.66 -7.00 0.50
C ILE A 40 7.76 -7.69 -0.52
N GLN A 41 7.24 -8.88 -0.25
CA GLN A 41 6.33 -9.59 -1.14
C GLN A 41 5.06 -8.77 -1.41
N ILE A 42 4.43 -8.24 -0.37
CA ILE A 42 3.26 -7.36 -0.50
C ILE A 42 3.60 -6.13 -1.32
N ALA A 43 4.72 -5.48 -1.04
CA ALA A 43 5.13 -4.26 -1.73
C ALA A 43 5.36 -4.49 -3.23
N VAL A 44 6.13 -5.52 -3.60
CA VAL A 44 6.40 -5.86 -5.00
C VAL A 44 5.10 -6.20 -5.74
N ALA A 45 4.27 -7.06 -5.17
CA ALA A 45 3.00 -7.43 -5.78
C ALA A 45 2.05 -6.23 -5.91
N ALA A 46 1.97 -5.36 -4.91
CA ALA A 46 1.16 -4.14 -4.95
C ALA A 46 1.65 -3.16 -6.03
N VAL A 47 2.96 -3.02 -6.20
CA VAL A 47 3.53 -2.17 -7.27
C VAL A 47 3.18 -2.70 -8.65
N VAL A 48 3.29 -4.00 -8.89
CA VAL A 48 2.92 -4.61 -10.17
C VAL A 48 1.43 -4.38 -10.47
N ILE A 49 0.54 -4.65 -9.51
CA ILE A 49 -0.89 -4.37 -9.64
C ILE A 49 -1.12 -2.87 -9.91
N GLY A 50 -0.43 -2.02 -9.18
CA GLY A 50 -0.52 -0.56 -9.30
C GLY A 50 -0.12 -0.06 -10.70
N ILE A 51 0.96 -0.57 -11.26
CA ILE A 51 1.40 -0.22 -12.62
C ILE A 51 0.35 -0.63 -13.65
N VAL A 52 -0.18 -1.86 -13.56
CA VAL A 52 -1.18 -2.36 -14.51
C VAL A 52 -2.46 -1.52 -14.42
N LEU A 53 -3.00 -1.33 -13.21
CA LEU A 53 -4.21 -0.53 -13.01
C LEU A 53 -4.00 0.94 -13.40
N GLY A 54 -2.87 1.52 -13.01
CA GLY A 54 -2.54 2.91 -13.34
C GLY A 54 -2.40 3.14 -14.83
N ALA A 55 -1.74 2.22 -15.55
CA ALA A 55 -1.63 2.28 -17.00
C ALA A 55 -2.99 2.17 -17.70
N LEU A 56 -3.86 1.26 -17.24
CA LEU A 56 -5.23 1.13 -17.79
C LEU A 56 -6.04 2.41 -17.61
N VAL A 57 -6.03 2.98 -16.41
CA VAL A 57 -6.72 4.24 -16.11
C VAL A 57 -6.15 5.39 -16.94
N ALA A 58 -4.83 5.49 -17.08
CA ALA A 58 -4.16 6.49 -17.88
C ALA A 58 -4.55 6.40 -19.36
N VAL A 59 -4.56 5.19 -19.94
CA VAL A 59 -4.97 4.97 -21.34
C VAL A 59 -6.42 5.41 -21.57
N VAL A 60 -7.35 5.05 -20.69
CA VAL A 60 -8.75 5.46 -20.80
C VAL A 60 -8.87 6.98 -20.76
N ARG A 61 -8.16 7.64 -19.85
CA ARG A 61 -8.21 9.08 -19.66
C ARG A 61 -7.58 9.83 -20.83
N THR A 62 -6.42 9.40 -21.30
CA THR A 62 -5.74 10.00 -22.47
C THR A 62 -6.55 9.81 -23.74
N SER A 63 -7.17 8.64 -23.93
CA SER A 63 -8.06 8.39 -25.09
C SER A 63 -9.28 9.29 -25.07
N TYR A 64 -9.84 9.59 -23.90
CA TYR A 64 -10.94 10.53 -23.76
C TYR A 64 -10.50 11.96 -24.08
N GLU A 65 -9.36 12.40 -23.58
CA GLU A 65 -8.84 13.75 -23.82
C GLU A 65 -8.43 14.00 -25.27
N GLY A 66 -7.84 13.00 -25.94
CA GLY A 66 -7.39 13.10 -27.33
C GLY A 66 -8.53 13.12 -28.36
N ASN A 67 -9.69 12.54 -28.02
CA ASN A 67 -10.81 12.40 -28.96
C ASN A 67 -12.01 13.27 -28.60
N LYS A 68 -11.84 14.30 -27.79
CA LYS A 68 -12.95 15.19 -27.34
C LYS A 68 -13.77 15.78 -28.50
N GLU A 69 -13.15 16.06 -29.62
CA GLU A 69 -13.79 16.68 -30.80
C GLU A 69 -14.54 15.68 -31.69
N GLU A 70 -14.17 14.39 -31.65
CA GLU A 70 -14.79 13.32 -32.45
C GLU A 70 -15.78 12.43 -31.70
N LEU A 71 -16.08 12.75 -30.43
CA LEU A 71 -16.95 11.93 -29.58
C LEU A 71 -18.44 11.98 -29.98
N GLN A 72 -18.74 11.75 -31.27
CA GLN A 72 -20.11 11.54 -31.75
C GLN A 72 -20.39 10.04 -31.89
N GLY A 73 -21.41 9.55 -31.18
CA GLY A 73 -21.85 8.17 -31.25
C GLY A 73 -21.62 7.32 -29.98
N PHE A 74 -21.92 6.03 -30.08
CA PHE A 74 -21.87 5.06 -29.00
C PHE A 74 -20.47 4.94 -28.34
N LYS A 75 -19.39 5.01 -29.14
CA LYS A 75 -18.01 4.96 -28.63
C LYS A 75 -17.66 6.15 -27.74
N GLY A 76 -18.16 7.34 -28.11
CA GLY A 76 -17.94 8.54 -27.31
C GLY A 76 -18.66 8.48 -25.96
N SER A 77 -19.86 7.95 -25.93
CA SER A 77 -20.60 7.75 -24.68
C SER A 77 -19.91 6.76 -23.74
N LEU A 78 -19.36 5.68 -24.29
CA LEU A 78 -18.62 4.68 -23.51
C LEU A 78 -17.32 5.23 -22.93
N LEU A 79 -16.56 6.00 -23.71
CA LEU A 79 -15.34 6.67 -23.24
C LEU A 79 -15.64 7.73 -22.15
N LYS A 80 -16.72 8.47 -22.31
CA LYS A 80 -17.17 9.46 -21.31
C LYS A 80 -17.54 8.80 -19.99
N PHE A 81 -18.25 7.67 -20.05
CA PHE A 81 -18.57 6.86 -18.86
C PHE A 81 -17.33 6.29 -18.21
N GLY A 82 -16.41 5.71 -19.00
CA GLY A 82 -15.12 5.19 -18.53
C GLY A 82 -14.27 6.27 -17.85
N ASN A 83 -14.17 7.45 -18.45
CA ASN A 83 -13.47 8.58 -17.86
C ASN A 83 -14.12 9.05 -16.54
N GLY A 84 -15.45 9.04 -16.46
CA GLY A 84 -16.19 9.35 -15.23
C GLY A 84 -15.86 8.37 -14.10
N LEU A 85 -15.84 7.06 -14.40
CA LEU A 85 -15.44 6.02 -13.44
C LEU A 85 -13.99 6.17 -12.99
N CYS A 86 -13.08 6.43 -13.92
CA CYS A 86 -11.67 6.68 -13.60
C CYS A 86 -11.52 7.92 -12.70
N SER A 87 -12.21 9.01 -13.01
CA SER A 87 -12.18 10.23 -12.20
C SER A 87 -12.73 9.99 -10.79
N PHE A 88 -13.84 9.26 -10.69
CA PHE A 88 -14.41 8.87 -9.39
C PHE A 88 -13.42 8.01 -8.58
N TYR A 89 -12.83 6.99 -9.22
CA TYR A 89 -11.81 6.15 -8.60
C TYR A 89 -10.64 6.97 -8.05
N LEU A 90 -10.06 7.84 -8.87
CA LEU A 90 -8.92 8.70 -8.46
C LEU A 90 -9.31 9.63 -7.30
N THR A 91 -10.48 10.24 -7.37
CA THR A 91 -10.97 11.16 -6.33
C THR A 91 -11.18 10.45 -5.00
N VAL A 92 -11.82 9.28 -5.01
CA VAL A 92 -12.08 8.51 -3.79
C VAL A 92 -10.79 7.96 -3.19
N ILE A 93 -9.95 7.32 -4.01
CA ILE A 93 -8.74 6.67 -3.51
C ILE A 93 -7.72 7.69 -2.99
N ARG A 94 -7.58 8.82 -3.64
CA ARG A 94 -6.63 9.87 -3.21
C ARG A 94 -7.21 10.80 -2.15
N GLY A 95 -8.52 10.93 -2.10
CA GLY A 95 -9.21 11.73 -1.09
C GLY A 95 -9.38 11.05 0.26
N THR A 96 -9.11 9.74 0.36
CA THR A 96 -9.24 8.98 1.61
C THR A 96 -7.89 8.49 2.12
N PRO A 97 -7.64 8.49 3.46
CA PRO A 97 -6.43 7.92 4.03
C PRO A 97 -6.29 6.43 3.71
N VAL A 98 -5.10 6.00 3.31
CA VAL A 98 -4.82 4.60 2.95
C VAL A 98 -5.18 3.60 4.06
N VAL A 99 -5.03 3.99 5.33
CA VAL A 99 -5.38 3.14 6.47
C VAL A 99 -6.89 2.87 6.51
N VAL A 100 -7.70 3.89 6.22
CA VAL A 100 -9.16 3.75 6.15
C VAL A 100 -9.56 2.83 5.01
N GLN A 101 -8.93 2.96 3.85
CA GLN A 101 -9.14 2.07 2.71
C GLN A 101 -8.82 0.61 3.08
N LEU A 102 -7.68 0.40 3.75
CA LEU A 102 -7.27 -0.93 4.20
C LEU A 102 -8.29 -1.54 5.17
N MET A 103 -8.82 -0.74 6.10
CA MET A 103 -9.86 -1.19 7.03
C MET A 103 -11.17 -1.54 6.32
N ILE A 104 -11.60 -0.74 5.36
CA ILE A 104 -12.79 -1.04 4.55
C ILE A 104 -12.59 -2.33 3.76
N MET A 105 -11.44 -2.49 3.12
CA MET A 105 -11.12 -3.72 2.37
C MET A 105 -11.11 -4.94 3.29
N TYR A 106 -10.51 -4.84 4.46
CA TYR A 106 -10.38 -5.96 5.38
C TYR A 106 -11.72 -6.33 6.05
N TYR A 107 -12.46 -5.36 6.58
CA TYR A 107 -13.64 -5.62 7.39
C TYR A 107 -14.95 -5.69 6.60
N ILE A 108 -15.02 -5.06 5.42
CA ILE A 108 -16.26 -4.97 4.65
C ILE A 108 -16.17 -5.81 3.37
N ILE A 109 -15.17 -5.56 2.53
CA ILE A 109 -15.10 -6.19 1.20
C ILE A 109 -14.63 -7.64 1.31
N PHE A 110 -13.59 -7.89 2.10
CA PHE A 110 -13.00 -9.22 2.30
C PHE A 110 -13.30 -9.79 3.70
N ALA A 111 -14.45 -9.46 4.29
CA ALA A 111 -14.84 -9.91 5.62
C ALA A 111 -14.84 -11.44 5.79
N SER A 112 -15.06 -12.18 4.71
CA SER A 112 -15.02 -13.65 4.69
C SER A 112 -13.64 -14.24 4.41
N SER A 113 -12.64 -13.42 4.09
CA SER A 113 -11.28 -13.89 3.77
C SER A 113 -10.38 -13.82 5.00
N THR A 114 -9.69 -14.90 5.29
CA THR A 114 -8.69 -14.98 6.37
C THR A 114 -7.28 -14.60 5.93
N ASN A 115 -7.07 -14.35 4.62
CA ASN A 115 -5.75 -14.06 4.07
C ASN A 115 -5.44 -12.56 4.08
N GLY A 116 -4.93 -12.07 5.21
CA GLY A 116 -4.56 -10.67 5.38
C GLY A 116 -3.49 -10.16 4.41
N GLN A 117 -2.58 -11.03 3.95
CA GLN A 117 -1.55 -10.65 2.97
C GLN A 117 -2.15 -10.31 1.61
N LEU A 118 -3.11 -11.11 1.14
CA LEU A 118 -3.81 -10.87 -0.11
C LEU A 118 -4.61 -9.57 -0.04
N ILE A 119 -5.31 -9.35 1.07
CA ILE A 119 -6.10 -8.13 1.27
C ILE A 119 -5.20 -6.88 1.25
N ALA A 120 -4.07 -6.94 1.96
CA ALA A 120 -3.09 -5.86 1.96
C ALA A 120 -2.53 -5.61 0.55
N THR A 121 -2.15 -6.67 -0.16
CA THR A 121 -1.61 -6.58 -1.52
C THR A 121 -2.59 -5.90 -2.48
N VAL A 122 -3.85 -6.31 -2.48
CA VAL A 122 -4.90 -5.74 -3.33
C VAL A 122 -5.16 -4.28 -2.95
N SER A 123 -5.28 -3.99 -1.65
CA SER A 123 -5.55 -2.63 -1.16
C SER A 123 -4.44 -1.65 -1.53
N PHE A 124 -3.18 -2.03 -1.30
CA PHE A 124 -2.04 -1.21 -1.67
C PHE A 124 -1.86 -1.13 -3.20
N GLY A 125 -2.19 -2.19 -3.94
CA GLY A 125 -2.18 -2.18 -5.40
C GLY A 125 -3.20 -1.20 -5.98
N ILE A 126 -4.43 -1.19 -5.46
CA ILE A 126 -5.47 -0.23 -5.85
C ILE A 126 -5.02 1.21 -5.51
N ASN A 127 -4.48 1.42 -4.32
CA ASN A 127 -3.98 2.73 -3.92
C ASN A 127 -2.83 3.19 -4.81
N SER A 128 -1.82 2.34 -5.03
CA SER A 128 -0.68 2.63 -5.91
C SER A 128 -1.11 2.94 -7.34
N GLY A 129 -2.11 2.21 -7.87
CA GLY A 129 -2.64 2.43 -9.22
C GLY A 129 -3.22 3.83 -9.42
N ALA A 130 -3.84 4.41 -8.40
CA ALA A 130 -4.35 5.77 -8.48
C ALA A 130 -3.23 6.83 -8.61
N TYR A 131 -2.11 6.63 -7.92
CA TYR A 131 -0.95 7.53 -8.04
C TYR A 131 -0.21 7.33 -9.37
N VAL A 132 -0.03 6.09 -9.80
CA VAL A 132 0.58 5.77 -11.10
C VAL A 132 -0.22 6.34 -12.26
N ALA A 133 -1.55 6.25 -12.21
CA ALA A 133 -2.43 6.81 -13.25
C ALA A 133 -2.29 8.32 -13.43
N GLU A 134 -1.88 9.04 -12.40
CA GLU A 134 -1.68 10.48 -12.48
C GLU A 134 -0.30 10.87 -13.05
N ILE A 135 0.70 10.01 -12.86
CA ILE A 135 2.05 10.23 -13.39
C ILE A 135 2.09 10.03 -14.91
N PHE A 136 1.29 9.13 -15.44
CA PHE A 136 1.18 8.84 -16.87
C PHE A 136 0.23 9.81 -17.59
#